data_3f6f06bae94923588a14bd37df14bdd2
#
_entry.id   3f6f06bae94923588a14bd37df14bdd2
#
_cell.length_a   1.000
_cell.length_b   1.000
_cell.length_c   1.000
_cell.angle_alpha   90.00
_cell.angle_beta   90.00
_cell.angle_gamma   90.00
#
_symmetry.space_group_name_H-M   'P 1'
#
loop_
_entity.id
_entity.type
_entity.pdbx_description
1 polymer ?
#
loop_
_entity_poly.entity_id
_entity_poly.type
_entity_poly.pdbx_seq_one_letter_code
_entity_poly.pdbx_strand_id
1 'polypeptide(L)'
;MSELKMPQVGASRKEIVANWQPENPEFWEKFGKKIAKQNLVISTIALTLAFCVWYLWATIAAQLNGAGFHFTTEQLFTLAALPGLVGATLRFVYTYMPALMGGKNWTFISTLILLVPVVWLGFAV
;
A
#
# COMPACT_ATOMS: atom_id res chain seq x y z
N MET A 1 -10.05 -15.49 -28.78
CA MET A 1 -10.60 -15.41 -27.41
C MET A 1 -10.35 -16.79 -26.80
N SER A 2 -9.39 -16.91 -25.89
CA SER A 2 -9.15 -18.17 -25.16
C SER A 2 -10.36 -18.42 -24.26
N GLU A 3 -11.00 -19.57 -24.43
CA GLU A 3 -12.07 -19.99 -23.51
C GLU A 3 -11.52 -20.05 -22.09
N LEU A 4 -12.04 -19.20 -21.22
CA LEU A 4 -11.74 -19.22 -19.80
C LEU A 4 -12.30 -20.50 -19.20
N LYS A 5 -11.43 -21.48 -18.96
CA LYS A 5 -11.82 -22.77 -18.35
C LYS A 5 -11.95 -22.62 -16.83
N MET A 6 -12.96 -23.27 -16.27
CA MET A 6 -13.08 -23.40 -14.81
C MET A 6 -11.86 -24.13 -14.24
N PRO A 7 -11.12 -23.55 -13.28
CA PRO A 7 -10.01 -24.22 -12.62
C PRO A 7 -10.50 -25.49 -11.91
N GLN A 8 -9.69 -26.54 -11.92
CA GLN A 8 -10.01 -27.76 -11.18
C GLN A 8 -9.82 -27.58 -9.67
N VAL A 9 -10.53 -28.37 -8.89
CA VAL A 9 -10.32 -28.42 -7.43
C VAL A 9 -8.88 -28.87 -7.15
N GLY A 10 -8.09 -28.01 -6.50
CA GLY A 10 -6.65 -28.22 -6.31
C GLY A 10 -5.75 -27.44 -7.27
N ALA A 11 -6.34 -26.66 -8.20
CA ALA A 11 -5.56 -25.77 -9.08
C ALA A 11 -4.67 -24.79 -8.29
N SER A 12 -3.51 -24.50 -8.84
CA SER A 12 -2.60 -23.53 -8.22
C SER A 12 -3.20 -22.12 -8.21
N ARG A 13 -2.78 -21.29 -7.24
CA ARG A 13 -3.24 -19.90 -7.16
C ARG A 13 -3.01 -19.11 -8.46
N LYS A 14 -1.91 -19.44 -9.19
CA LYS A 14 -1.60 -18.82 -10.48
C LYS A 14 -2.64 -19.16 -11.55
N GLU A 15 -3.07 -20.42 -11.62
CA GLU A 15 -4.10 -20.88 -12.55
C GLU A 15 -5.47 -20.27 -12.25
N ILE A 16 -5.82 -20.17 -10.97
CA ILE A 16 -7.08 -19.56 -10.55
C ILE A 16 -7.09 -18.07 -10.95
N VAL A 17 -5.99 -17.34 -10.73
CA VAL A 17 -5.88 -15.93 -11.10
C VAL A 17 -5.83 -15.72 -12.61
N ALA A 18 -5.20 -16.63 -13.37
CA ALA A 18 -5.16 -16.57 -14.83
C ALA A 18 -6.56 -16.77 -15.46
N ASN A 19 -7.43 -17.54 -14.79
CA ASN A 19 -8.80 -17.81 -15.22
C ASN A 19 -9.82 -17.07 -14.33
N TRP A 20 -9.53 -15.85 -13.92
CA TRP A 20 -10.36 -15.10 -12.99
C TRP A 20 -11.71 -14.71 -13.60
N GLN A 21 -12.81 -15.24 -13.03
CA GLN A 21 -14.17 -15.06 -13.50
C GLN A 21 -15.10 -14.64 -12.34
N PRO A 22 -15.03 -13.39 -11.89
CA PRO A 22 -15.81 -12.92 -10.73
C PRO A 22 -17.32 -12.93 -10.99
N GLU A 23 -17.75 -12.83 -12.26
CA GLU A 23 -19.17 -12.86 -12.67
C GLU A 23 -19.77 -14.26 -12.61
N ASN A 24 -18.94 -15.32 -12.52
CA ASN A 24 -19.43 -16.69 -12.42
C ASN A 24 -19.68 -17.06 -10.94
N PRO A 25 -20.94 -17.30 -10.52
CA PRO A 25 -21.26 -17.58 -9.11
C PRO A 25 -20.56 -18.83 -8.58
N GLU A 26 -20.42 -19.86 -9.42
CA GLU A 26 -19.77 -21.11 -9.02
C GLU A 26 -18.26 -20.92 -8.80
N PHE A 27 -17.58 -20.17 -9.68
CA PHE A 27 -16.19 -19.81 -9.52
C PHE A 27 -15.99 -18.96 -8.27
N TRP A 28 -16.88 -17.99 -8.04
CA TRP A 28 -16.79 -17.10 -6.89
C TRP A 28 -16.88 -17.85 -5.56
N GLU A 29 -17.86 -18.72 -5.40
CA GLU A 29 -18.02 -19.49 -4.16
C GLU A 29 -16.89 -20.50 -3.92
N LYS A 30 -16.38 -21.16 -4.98
CA LYS A 30 -15.31 -22.17 -4.85
C LYS A 30 -13.92 -21.56 -4.65
N PHE A 31 -13.59 -20.47 -5.33
CA PHE A 31 -12.24 -19.95 -5.41
C PHE A 31 -12.14 -18.45 -5.10
N GLY A 32 -13.00 -17.63 -5.71
CA GLY A 32 -12.91 -16.18 -5.69
C GLY A 32 -13.01 -15.60 -4.29
N LYS A 33 -14.00 -16.00 -3.53
CA LYS A 33 -14.31 -15.51 -2.17
C LYS A 33 -13.13 -15.67 -1.20
N LYS A 34 -12.45 -16.82 -1.23
CA LYS A 34 -11.28 -17.07 -0.35
C LYS A 34 -10.12 -16.18 -0.71
N ILE A 35 -9.80 -16.05 -2.00
CA ILE A 35 -8.70 -15.21 -2.47
C ILE A 35 -8.99 -13.73 -2.22
N ALA A 36 -10.22 -13.29 -2.52
CA ALA A 36 -10.65 -11.91 -2.27
C ALA A 36 -10.56 -11.54 -0.78
N LYS A 37 -11.03 -12.43 0.11
CA LYS A 37 -10.96 -12.22 1.56
C LYS A 37 -9.52 -12.13 2.05
N GLN A 38 -8.63 -13.01 1.59
CA GLN A 38 -7.20 -12.95 1.94
C GLN A 38 -6.56 -11.63 1.48
N ASN A 39 -6.80 -11.24 0.23
CA ASN A 39 -6.27 -9.99 -0.30
C ASN A 39 -6.82 -8.79 0.46
N LEU A 40 -8.12 -8.78 0.79
CA LEU A 40 -8.74 -7.71 1.57
C LEU A 40 -8.08 -7.56 2.94
N VAL A 41 -7.92 -8.66 3.69
CA VAL A 41 -7.30 -8.63 5.02
C VAL A 41 -5.87 -8.13 4.95
N ILE A 42 -5.06 -8.65 4.02
CA ILE A 42 -3.66 -8.23 3.86
C ILE A 42 -3.59 -6.74 3.48
N SER A 43 -4.41 -6.31 2.53
CA SER A 43 -4.45 -4.91 2.10
C SER A 43 -4.91 -3.96 3.21
N THR A 44 -5.88 -4.38 4.02
CA THR A 44 -6.36 -3.60 5.17
C THR A 44 -5.28 -3.43 6.21
N ILE A 45 -4.55 -4.51 6.55
CA ILE A 45 -3.44 -4.43 7.51
C ILE A 45 -2.33 -3.53 6.98
N ALA A 46 -1.93 -3.71 5.71
CA ALA A 46 -0.89 -2.90 5.07
C ALA A 46 -1.27 -1.41 5.06
N LEU A 47 -2.52 -1.09 4.72
CA LEU A 47 -3.04 0.27 4.70
C LEU A 47 -3.06 0.88 6.11
N THR A 48 -3.51 0.12 7.11
CA THR A 48 -3.52 0.55 8.51
C THR A 48 -2.11 0.90 8.99
N LEU A 49 -1.13 0.05 8.70
CA LEU A 49 0.27 0.32 9.05
C LEU A 49 0.81 1.57 8.34
N ALA A 50 0.47 1.78 7.08
CA ALA A 50 0.86 2.98 6.34
C ALA A 50 0.26 4.26 6.97
N PHE A 51 -0.99 4.22 7.41
CA PHE A 51 -1.61 5.33 8.14
C PHE A 51 -0.97 5.57 9.52
N CYS A 52 -0.59 4.51 10.24
CA CYS A 52 0.15 4.65 11.50
C CYS A 52 1.49 5.37 11.30
N VAL A 53 2.23 5.03 10.24
CA VAL A 53 3.49 5.71 9.90
C VAL A 53 3.25 7.19 9.57
N TRP A 54 2.20 7.49 8.82
CA TRP A 54 1.85 8.88 8.52
C TRP A 54 1.48 9.68 9.77
N TYR A 55 0.68 9.09 10.65
CA TYR A 55 0.30 9.71 11.92
C TYR A 55 1.51 9.96 12.83
N LEU A 56 2.45 9.01 12.86
CA LEU A 56 3.70 9.13 13.60
C LEU A 56 4.49 10.37 13.14
N TRP A 57 4.59 10.60 11.84
CA TRP A 57 5.26 11.79 11.30
C TRP A 57 4.64 13.10 11.78
N ALA A 58 3.33 13.21 11.74
CA ALA A 58 2.62 14.40 12.22
C ALA A 58 2.87 14.66 13.73
N THR A 59 2.91 13.58 14.52
CA THR A 59 3.19 13.65 15.95
C THR A 59 4.61 14.10 16.23
N ILE A 60 5.60 13.57 15.50
CA ILE A 60 7.01 13.97 15.61
C ILE A 60 7.17 15.44 15.23
N ALA A 61 6.59 15.87 14.12
CA ALA A 61 6.65 17.26 13.66
C ALA A 61 6.12 18.24 14.72
N ALA A 62 5.03 17.88 15.42
CA ALA A 62 4.47 18.69 16.49
C ALA A 62 5.37 18.80 17.72
N GLN A 63 6.22 17.81 17.99
CA GLN A 63 7.09 17.76 19.18
C GLN A 63 8.51 18.30 18.93
N LEU A 64 8.88 18.65 17.71
CA LEU A 64 10.25 19.09 17.37
C LEU A 64 10.71 20.28 18.21
N ASN A 65 9.83 21.25 18.49
CA ASN A 65 10.20 22.39 19.32
C ASN A 65 10.44 22.00 20.78
N GLY A 66 9.74 20.96 21.28
CA GLY A 66 10.01 20.40 22.61
C GLY A 66 11.34 19.67 22.69
N ALA A 67 11.85 19.16 21.57
CA ALA A 67 13.15 18.47 21.47
C ALA A 67 14.34 19.43 21.27
N GLY A 68 14.12 20.74 21.34
CA GLY A 68 15.17 21.77 21.26
C GLY A 68 15.35 22.38 19.88
N PHE A 69 14.53 22.07 18.92
CA PHE A 69 14.49 22.75 17.63
C PHE A 69 13.65 24.03 17.74
N HIS A 70 14.14 25.13 17.22
CA HIS A 70 13.45 26.42 17.27
C HIS A 70 12.79 26.74 15.93
N PHE A 71 11.80 25.92 15.54
CA PHE A 71 11.01 26.16 14.34
C PHE A 71 9.89 27.14 14.60
N THR A 72 9.65 28.03 13.64
CA THR A 72 8.45 28.87 13.66
C THR A 72 7.21 28.04 13.41
N THR A 73 6.04 28.53 13.84
CA THR A 73 4.74 27.84 13.60
C THR A 73 4.52 27.58 12.11
N GLU A 74 4.88 28.51 11.24
CA GLU A 74 4.78 28.36 9.78
C GLU A 74 5.68 27.24 9.25
N GLN A 75 6.91 27.12 9.75
CA GLN A 75 7.83 26.05 9.38
C GLN A 75 7.31 24.67 9.82
N LEU A 76 6.70 24.57 11.01
CA LEU A 76 6.11 23.33 11.50
C LEU A 76 4.91 22.90 10.64
N PHE A 77 4.04 23.84 10.25
CA PHE A 77 2.93 23.55 9.35
C PHE A 77 3.43 23.09 7.96
N THR A 78 4.44 23.75 7.43
CA THR A 78 5.05 23.37 6.15
C THR A 78 5.65 21.96 6.24
N LEU A 79 6.38 21.66 7.31
CA LEU A 79 6.99 20.34 7.53
C LEU A 79 5.93 19.23 7.67
N ALA A 80 4.82 19.51 8.35
CA ALA A 80 3.72 18.57 8.49
C ALA A 80 2.96 18.35 7.17
N ALA A 81 2.84 19.38 6.33
CA ALA A 81 2.15 19.31 5.04
C ALA A 81 2.99 18.67 3.92
N LEU A 82 4.32 18.73 4.04
CA LEU A 82 5.26 18.31 2.99
C LEU A 82 5.06 16.85 2.54
N PRO A 83 4.88 15.84 3.43
CA PRO A 83 4.61 14.47 3.03
C PRO A 83 3.31 14.32 2.25
N GLY A 84 2.28 15.10 2.59
CA GLY A 84 1.01 15.13 1.87
C GLY A 84 1.17 15.66 0.45
N LEU A 85 1.92 16.75 0.28
CA LEU A 85 2.20 17.33 -1.02
C LEU A 85 3.01 16.40 -1.92
N VAL A 86 4.08 15.81 -1.38
CA VAL A 86 4.92 14.82 -2.09
C VAL A 86 4.07 13.58 -2.46
N GLY A 87 3.27 13.08 -1.52
CA GLY A 87 2.39 11.94 -1.75
C GLY A 87 1.33 12.20 -2.82
N ALA A 88 0.75 13.41 -2.84
CA ALA A 88 -0.21 13.81 -3.88
C ALA A 88 0.45 13.88 -5.26
N THR A 89 1.64 14.44 -5.36
CA THR A 89 2.41 14.53 -6.62
C THR A 89 2.81 13.14 -7.12
N LEU A 90 3.32 12.28 -6.24
CA LEU A 90 3.72 10.91 -6.58
C LEU A 90 2.53 10.03 -6.97
N ARG A 91 1.30 10.40 -6.61
CA ARG A 91 0.10 9.63 -6.96
C ARG A 91 -0.10 9.51 -8.47
N PHE A 92 0.33 10.48 -9.27
CA PHE A 92 0.32 10.36 -10.72
C PHE A 92 1.17 9.19 -11.20
N VAL A 93 2.38 9.06 -10.68
CA VAL A 93 3.28 7.93 -10.97
C VAL A 93 2.67 6.61 -10.48
N TYR A 94 2.11 6.61 -9.26
CA TYR A 94 1.45 5.45 -8.66
C TYR A 94 0.27 4.92 -9.48
N THR A 95 -0.43 5.79 -10.21
CA THR A 95 -1.59 5.39 -11.03
C THR A 95 -1.16 4.50 -12.21
N TYR A 96 0.00 4.77 -12.80
CA TYR A 96 0.48 4.04 -13.98
C TYR A 96 1.30 2.79 -13.64
N MET A 97 2.02 2.79 -12.54
CA MET A 97 2.96 1.72 -12.17
C MET A 97 2.30 0.35 -11.97
N PRO A 98 1.14 0.19 -11.32
CA PRO A 98 0.49 -1.11 -11.21
C PRO A 98 0.08 -1.72 -12.55
N ALA A 99 -0.24 -0.89 -13.54
CA ALA A 99 -0.58 -1.35 -14.89
C ALA A 99 0.65 -1.88 -15.64
N LEU A 100 1.84 -1.31 -15.39
CA LEU A 100 3.09 -1.69 -16.04
C LEU A 100 3.77 -2.90 -15.38
N MET A 101 3.80 -2.96 -14.04
CA MET A 101 4.57 -3.94 -13.27
C MET A 101 3.70 -5.00 -12.58
N GLY A 102 2.37 -4.84 -12.64
CA GLY A 102 1.43 -5.67 -11.89
C GLY A 102 1.29 -5.25 -10.42
N GLY A 103 0.06 -5.29 -9.89
CA GLY A 103 -0.26 -4.78 -8.56
C GLY A 103 0.54 -5.44 -7.43
N LYS A 104 0.82 -6.75 -7.53
CA LYS A 104 1.59 -7.47 -6.50
C LYS A 104 3.04 -6.96 -6.39
N ASN A 105 3.74 -6.86 -7.53
CA ASN A 105 5.13 -6.43 -7.56
C ASN A 105 5.25 -4.97 -7.15
N TRP A 106 4.33 -4.12 -7.61
CA TRP A 106 4.30 -2.72 -7.24
C TRP A 106 4.06 -2.52 -5.74
N THR A 107 3.12 -3.24 -5.14
CA THR A 107 2.88 -3.18 -3.69
C THR A 107 4.11 -3.59 -2.89
N PHE A 108 4.82 -4.64 -3.32
CA PHE A 108 6.05 -5.08 -2.67
C PHE A 108 7.16 -4.02 -2.75
N ILE A 109 7.40 -3.46 -3.93
CA ILE A 109 8.42 -2.41 -4.16
C ILE A 109 8.09 -1.16 -3.34
N SER A 110 6.83 -0.70 -3.38
CA SER A 110 6.42 0.50 -2.64
C SER A 110 6.51 0.33 -1.12
N THR A 111 6.24 -0.88 -0.61
CA THR A 111 6.44 -1.20 0.80
C THR A 111 7.91 -1.16 1.19
N LEU A 112 8.81 -1.69 0.34
CA LEU A 112 10.26 -1.61 0.57
C LEU A 112 10.76 -0.16 0.57
N ILE A 113 10.30 0.66 -0.37
CA ILE A 113 10.65 2.09 -0.43
C ILE A 113 10.18 2.81 0.84
N LEU A 114 9.01 2.47 1.38
CA LEU A 114 8.50 3.05 2.62
C LEU A 114 9.37 2.70 3.83
N LEU A 115 9.99 1.52 3.85
CA LEU A 115 10.86 1.10 4.95
C LEU A 115 12.13 1.97 5.05
N VAL A 116 12.65 2.48 3.93
CA VAL A 116 13.89 3.28 3.91
C VAL A 116 13.82 4.50 4.83
N PRO A 117 12.83 5.42 4.69
CA PRO A 117 12.74 6.58 5.57
C PRO A 117 12.41 6.21 7.01
N VAL A 118 11.65 5.12 7.25
CA VAL A 118 11.30 4.68 8.60
C VAL A 118 12.54 4.17 9.34
N VAL A 119 13.36 3.35 8.68
CA VAL A 119 14.62 2.86 9.25
C VAL A 119 15.60 4.01 9.47
N TRP A 120 15.71 4.93 8.50
CA TRP A 120 16.56 6.11 8.62
C TRP A 120 16.16 6.98 9.82
N LEU A 121 14.85 7.19 10.00
CA LEU A 121 14.35 7.93 11.16
C LEU A 121 14.74 7.26 12.49
N GLY A 122 14.67 5.92 12.55
CA GLY A 122 15.06 5.15 13.72
C GLY A 122 16.56 5.27 14.07
N PHE A 123 17.41 5.56 13.10
CA PHE A 123 18.85 5.85 13.33
C PHE A 123 19.12 7.31 13.66
N ALA A 124 18.24 8.23 13.30
CA ALA A 124 18.42 9.67 13.49
C ALA A 124 17.90 10.15 14.87
N VAL A 125 17.13 9.32 15.56
CA VAL A 125 16.57 9.56 16.91
C VAL A 125 17.28 8.68 17.92
#